data_e2ce2230f7b9128ce5bbd0b75f42910a
#
_entry.id   e2ce2230f7b9128ce5bbd0b75f42910a
#
_cell.length_a   1.000
_cell.length_b   1.000
_cell.length_c   1.000
_cell.angle_alpha   90.00
_cell.angle_beta   90.00
_cell.angle_gamma   90.00
#
_symmetry.space_group_name_H-M   'P 1'
#
loop_
_entity.id
_entity.type
_entity.pdbx_description
1 polymer ?
#
loop_
_entity_poly.entity_id
_entity_poly.type
_entity_poly.pdbx_seq_one_letter_code
_entity_poly.pdbx_strand_id
1 'polypeptide(L)'
;MTPTSQIDEVTGKGVCPLCGGATRYLATDLRPVFPEERLLLEAEPLSLAEKSVWAQDSRYYIAGKARSIPAKVFSGADTDSLSGRLEQLKNQNGSEEITGRFENQVQKFVRANRPRLNALVDEAHRFIREETAKFPEESIVLSFSGGKDSTVTADLVTKALGNPSLVHVFGDTTLCFIKINRFVPSR
;
A
#
# COMPACT_ATOMS: atom_id res chain seq x y z
N MET A 1 -7.59 -15.26 2.84
CA MET A 1 -6.14 -15.56 2.99
C MET A 1 -5.42 -14.23 3.04
N THR A 2 -4.53 -14.03 3.99
CA THR A 2 -3.77 -12.80 4.17
C THR A 2 -2.30 -13.09 3.84
N PRO A 3 -1.65 -12.31 2.95
CA PRO A 3 -0.23 -12.45 2.68
C PRO A 3 0.62 -12.21 3.94
N THR A 4 1.67 -12.97 4.09
CA THR A 4 2.66 -12.80 5.16
C THR A 4 4.06 -13.07 4.60
N SER A 5 5.04 -12.33 5.09
CA SER A 5 6.46 -12.53 4.79
C SER A 5 7.17 -13.49 5.76
N GLN A 6 6.47 -14.04 6.74
CA GLN A 6 7.05 -15.01 7.67
C GLN A 6 7.15 -16.38 6.99
N ILE A 7 8.32 -16.66 6.44
CA ILE A 7 8.66 -17.93 5.81
C ILE A 7 9.93 -18.45 6.51
N ASP A 8 9.92 -19.72 6.86
CA ASP A 8 11.12 -20.42 7.31
C ASP A 8 12.08 -20.56 6.11
N GLU A 9 13.26 -19.97 6.21
CA GLU A 9 14.25 -19.91 5.12
C GLU A 9 14.78 -21.32 4.76
N VAL A 10 14.80 -22.25 5.70
CA VAL A 10 15.32 -23.60 5.49
C VAL A 10 14.31 -24.50 4.78
N THR A 11 13.05 -24.41 5.15
CA THR A 11 12.01 -25.31 4.60
C THR A 11 11.19 -24.68 3.49
N GLY A 12 11.30 -23.37 3.25
CA GLY A 12 10.45 -22.60 2.34
C GLY A 12 8.96 -22.57 2.76
N LYS A 13 8.69 -23.03 3.97
CA LYS A 13 7.34 -23.09 4.53
C LYS A 13 7.19 -22.01 5.60
N GLY A 14 5.99 -21.50 5.73
CA GLY A 14 5.67 -20.52 6.75
C GLY A 14 4.38 -20.88 7.48
N VAL A 15 4.18 -20.22 8.60
CA VAL A 15 2.98 -20.36 9.42
C VAL A 15 2.32 -18.98 9.52
N CYS A 16 1.02 -18.92 9.29
CA CYS A 16 0.28 -17.68 9.44
C CYS A 16 0.28 -17.24 10.92
N PRO A 17 0.83 -16.06 11.27
CA PRO A 17 0.90 -15.63 12.67
C PRO A 17 -0.46 -15.28 13.27
N LEU A 18 -1.52 -15.20 12.47
CA LEU A 18 -2.88 -14.96 12.96
C LEU A 18 -3.65 -16.22 13.29
N CYS A 19 -3.46 -17.30 12.53
CA CYS A 19 -4.27 -18.52 12.70
C CYS A 19 -3.46 -19.81 12.85
N GLY A 20 -2.12 -19.74 12.81
CA GLY A 20 -1.25 -20.91 12.90
C GLY A 20 -1.27 -21.83 11.67
N GLY A 21 -2.08 -21.53 10.66
CA GLY A 21 -2.21 -22.36 9.47
C GLY A 21 -0.98 -22.28 8.55
N ALA A 22 -0.67 -23.37 7.85
CA ALA A 22 0.42 -23.42 6.90
C ALA A 22 0.23 -22.38 5.78
N THR A 23 1.32 -21.71 5.43
CA THR A 23 1.37 -20.76 4.32
C THR A 23 2.04 -21.37 3.10
N ARG A 24 1.82 -20.76 1.94
CA ARG A 24 2.48 -21.09 0.69
C ARG A 24 2.88 -19.83 -0.03
N TYR A 25 3.94 -19.92 -0.80
CA TYR A 25 4.35 -18.83 -1.67
C TYR A 25 3.25 -18.51 -2.70
N LEU A 26 2.97 -17.24 -2.90
CA LEU A 26 2.06 -16.75 -3.95
C LEU A 26 2.82 -15.91 -4.96
N ALA A 27 3.38 -14.79 -4.50
CA ALA A 27 4.15 -13.84 -5.31
C ALA A 27 4.86 -12.85 -4.38
N THR A 28 5.83 -12.12 -4.91
CA THR A 28 6.42 -10.92 -4.30
C THR A 28 5.53 -9.69 -4.55
N ASP A 29 5.71 -8.65 -3.77
CA ASP A 29 5.11 -7.33 -3.98
C ASP A 29 3.58 -7.32 -4.12
N LEU A 30 2.93 -8.23 -3.40
CA LEU A 30 1.47 -8.26 -3.33
C LEU A 30 0.95 -7.01 -2.60
N ARG A 31 0.02 -6.32 -3.24
CA ARG A 31 -0.71 -5.20 -2.66
C ARG A 31 -2.19 -5.53 -2.45
N PRO A 32 -2.86 -4.89 -1.48
CA PRO A 32 -4.32 -4.95 -1.43
C PRO A 32 -4.92 -4.29 -2.67
N VAL A 33 -6.07 -4.78 -3.10
CA VAL A 33 -6.85 -4.19 -4.20
C VAL A 33 -7.60 -2.99 -3.64
N PHE A 34 -7.44 -1.83 -4.29
CA PHE A 34 -8.11 -0.59 -3.88
C PHE A 34 -9.64 -0.68 -4.03
N PRO A 35 -10.40 0.13 -3.27
CA PRO A 35 -11.86 0.09 -3.31
C PRO A 35 -12.44 0.25 -4.72
N GLU A 36 -11.98 1.21 -5.49
CA GLU A 36 -12.43 1.48 -6.85
C GLU A 36 -12.09 0.34 -7.82
N GLU A 37 -10.89 -0.21 -7.70
CA GLU A 37 -10.42 -1.35 -8.47
C GLU A 37 -11.28 -2.59 -8.14
N ARG A 38 -11.62 -2.79 -6.87
CA ARG A 38 -12.49 -3.87 -6.44
C ARG A 38 -13.91 -3.75 -7.02
N LEU A 39 -14.48 -2.56 -7.04
CA LEU A 39 -15.78 -2.28 -7.66
C LEU A 39 -15.82 -2.70 -9.13
N LEU A 40 -14.77 -2.35 -9.88
CA LEU A 40 -14.67 -2.74 -11.29
C LEU A 40 -14.58 -4.26 -11.46
N LEU A 41 -13.85 -4.94 -10.57
CA LEU A 41 -13.75 -6.39 -10.59
C LEU A 41 -15.07 -7.07 -10.20
N GLU A 42 -15.84 -6.52 -9.28
CA GLU A 42 -17.14 -7.05 -8.85
C GLU A 42 -18.23 -6.90 -9.92
N ALA A 43 -18.08 -5.93 -10.83
CA ALA A 43 -18.97 -5.79 -11.99
C ALA A 43 -18.80 -6.91 -13.03
N GLU A 44 -17.73 -7.68 -12.96
CA GLU A 44 -17.52 -8.87 -13.77
C GLU A 44 -18.03 -10.12 -13.02
N PRO A 45 -18.36 -11.23 -13.70
CA PRO A 45 -18.93 -12.43 -13.07
C PRO A 45 -17.89 -13.22 -12.25
N LEU A 46 -17.12 -12.53 -11.39
CA LEU A 46 -16.03 -13.12 -10.61
C LEU A 46 -16.45 -13.55 -9.21
N SER A 47 -17.64 -13.18 -8.76
CA SER A 47 -18.17 -13.46 -7.42
C SER A 47 -17.12 -13.23 -6.33
N LEU A 48 -16.80 -11.95 -6.06
CA LEU A 48 -15.74 -11.56 -5.13
C LEU A 48 -16.23 -11.34 -3.68
N ALA A 49 -17.56 -11.33 -3.44
CA ALA A 49 -18.21 -10.81 -2.25
C ALA A 49 -17.37 -10.96 -0.95
N GLU A 50 -17.17 -12.16 -0.46
CA GLU A 50 -16.43 -12.40 0.80
C GLU A 50 -14.96 -12.81 0.60
N LYS A 51 -14.43 -12.73 -0.62
CA LYS A 51 -13.08 -13.22 -0.92
C LYS A 51 -12.02 -12.15 -0.67
N SER A 52 -10.89 -12.58 -0.14
CA SER A 52 -9.68 -11.74 -0.12
C SER A 52 -9.12 -11.62 -1.54
N VAL A 53 -8.86 -10.39 -1.96
CA VAL A 53 -8.32 -10.07 -3.29
C VAL A 53 -7.03 -9.29 -3.12
N TRP A 54 -5.98 -9.75 -3.79
CA TRP A 54 -4.66 -9.13 -3.80
C TRP A 54 -4.20 -8.96 -5.24
N ALA A 55 -3.41 -7.96 -5.51
CA ALA A 55 -2.88 -7.68 -6.84
C ALA A 55 -1.35 -7.69 -6.83
N GLN A 56 -0.78 -8.09 -7.96
CA GLN A 56 0.62 -7.92 -8.32
C GLN A 56 0.68 -7.66 -9.81
N ASP A 57 1.18 -6.50 -10.20
CA ASP A 57 1.19 -6.05 -11.59
C ASP A 57 -0.19 -6.20 -12.25
N SER A 58 -0.29 -7.01 -13.29
CA SER A 58 -1.52 -7.31 -14.03
C SER A 58 -2.24 -8.58 -13.54
N ARG A 59 -1.79 -9.20 -12.45
CA ARG A 59 -2.36 -10.44 -11.90
C ARG A 59 -3.13 -10.18 -10.63
N TYR A 60 -4.22 -10.91 -10.46
CA TYR A 60 -5.03 -10.89 -9.24
C TYR A 60 -5.01 -12.25 -8.55
N TYR A 61 -4.97 -12.23 -7.23
CA TYR A 61 -5.03 -13.42 -6.39
C TYR A 61 -6.32 -13.39 -5.60
N ILE A 62 -7.29 -14.17 -6.05
CA ILE A 62 -8.62 -14.26 -5.44
C ILE A 62 -8.66 -15.52 -4.59
N ALA A 63 -8.86 -15.35 -3.28
CA ALA A 63 -8.81 -16.45 -2.30
C ALA A 63 -7.52 -17.30 -2.44
N GLY A 64 -6.39 -16.66 -2.79
CA GLY A 64 -5.08 -17.29 -2.95
C GLY A 64 -4.87 -18.05 -4.26
N LYS A 65 -5.76 -17.89 -5.25
CA LYS A 65 -5.60 -18.45 -6.60
C LYS A 65 -5.36 -17.33 -7.60
N ALA A 66 -4.32 -17.46 -8.42
CA ALA A 66 -4.05 -16.51 -9.50
C ALA A 66 -5.18 -16.48 -10.52
N ARG A 67 -5.55 -15.27 -10.96
CA ARG A 67 -6.53 -15.02 -12.01
C ARG A 67 -6.01 -13.93 -12.92
N SER A 68 -6.13 -14.14 -14.22
CA SER A 68 -5.97 -13.08 -15.20
C SER A 68 -7.31 -12.37 -15.37
N ILE A 69 -7.29 -11.06 -15.26
CA ILE A 69 -8.46 -10.22 -15.48
C ILE A 69 -8.35 -9.61 -16.87
N PRO A 70 -9.40 -9.68 -17.70
CA PRO A 70 -9.37 -9.06 -19.02
C PRO A 70 -9.08 -7.56 -18.91
N ALA A 71 -8.16 -7.07 -19.74
CA ALA A 71 -7.79 -5.64 -19.75
C ALA A 71 -9.00 -4.72 -19.95
N LYS A 72 -10.04 -5.17 -20.66
CA LYS A 72 -11.30 -4.44 -20.85
C LYS A 72 -11.99 -3.99 -19.55
N VAL A 73 -11.72 -4.64 -18.42
CA VAL A 73 -12.29 -4.25 -17.12
C VAL A 73 -11.79 -2.88 -16.70
N PHE A 74 -10.54 -2.55 -17.06
CA PHE A 74 -9.84 -1.32 -16.71
C PHE A 74 -9.65 -0.38 -17.91
N SER A 75 -9.90 -0.84 -19.13
CA SER A 75 -9.85 -0.01 -20.32
C SER A 75 -11.21 0.64 -20.56
N GLY A 76 -11.41 1.83 -20.02
CA GLY A 76 -12.36 2.75 -20.60
C GLY A 76 -11.73 3.38 -21.84
N ALA A 77 -12.52 3.67 -22.88
CA ALA A 77 -12.03 4.36 -24.06
C ALA A 77 -11.53 5.79 -23.74
N ASP A 78 -11.98 6.32 -22.59
CA ASP A 78 -11.51 7.56 -21.99
C ASP A 78 -11.70 7.52 -20.46
N THR A 79 -11.04 8.46 -19.78
CA THR A 79 -11.07 8.61 -18.31
C THR A 79 -12.50 8.92 -17.81
N ASP A 80 -13.30 9.60 -18.62
CA ASP A 80 -14.64 10.04 -18.24
C ASP A 80 -15.63 8.86 -18.23
N SER A 81 -15.51 7.96 -19.19
CA SER A 81 -16.29 6.72 -19.24
C SER A 81 -16.00 5.81 -18.03
N LEU A 82 -14.73 5.68 -17.64
CA LEU A 82 -14.36 4.92 -16.46
C LEU A 82 -14.86 5.57 -15.18
N SER A 83 -14.75 6.88 -15.07
CA SER A 83 -15.26 7.65 -13.92
C SER A 83 -16.77 7.53 -13.77
N GLY A 84 -17.53 7.67 -14.85
CA GLY A 84 -18.98 7.51 -14.83
C GLY A 84 -19.41 6.09 -14.42
N ARG A 85 -18.69 5.06 -14.90
CA ARG A 85 -18.93 3.67 -14.49
C ARG A 85 -18.67 3.45 -13.01
N LEU A 86 -17.57 4.01 -12.48
CA LEU A 86 -17.22 3.92 -11.06
C LEU A 86 -18.26 4.60 -10.18
N GLU A 87 -18.78 5.76 -10.57
CA GLU A 87 -19.85 6.45 -9.83
C GLU A 87 -21.14 5.63 -9.79
N GLN A 88 -21.54 5.04 -10.90
CA GLN A 88 -22.67 4.12 -10.93
C GLN A 88 -22.50 2.94 -9.98
N LEU A 89 -21.34 2.30 -10.00
CA LEU A 89 -21.03 1.17 -9.13
C LEU A 89 -20.96 1.56 -7.65
N LYS A 90 -20.44 2.75 -7.32
CA LYS A 90 -20.44 3.30 -5.96
C LYS A 90 -21.86 3.51 -5.43
N ASN A 91 -22.74 4.05 -6.27
CA ASN A 91 -24.13 4.27 -5.90
C ASN A 91 -24.91 2.95 -5.69
N GLN A 92 -24.58 1.89 -6.43
CA GLN A 92 -25.22 0.58 -6.33
C GLN A 92 -24.75 -0.25 -5.14
N ASN A 93 -23.47 -0.18 -4.79
CA ASN A 93 -22.84 -1.13 -3.86
C ASN A 93 -22.46 -0.53 -2.49
N GLY A 94 -22.78 0.74 -2.22
CA GLY A 94 -22.45 1.40 -0.95
C GLY A 94 -20.95 1.58 -0.76
N SER A 95 -20.44 2.79 -1.05
CA SER A 95 -18.99 3.07 -1.00
C SER A 95 -18.38 2.84 0.40
N GLU A 96 -19.14 3.03 1.47
CA GLU A 96 -18.69 2.84 2.85
C GLU A 96 -18.38 1.36 3.16
N GLU A 97 -19.20 0.43 2.69
CA GLU A 97 -18.97 -0.99 2.93
C GLU A 97 -17.69 -1.49 2.23
N ILE A 98 -17.44 -1.04 1.01
CA ILE A 98 -16.24 -1.42 0.24
C ILE A 98 -14.99 -0.84 0.86
N THR A 99 -15.04 0.41 1.31
CA THR A 99 -13.95 1.06 2.04
C THR A 99 -13.66 0.33 3.36
N GLY A 100 -14.67 0.00 4.13
CA GLY A 100 -14.53 -0.76 5.38
C GLY A 100 -13.94 -2.16 5.18
N ARG A 101 -14.30 -2.84 4.10
CA ARG A 101 -13.67 -4.11 3.71
C ARG A 101 -12.20 -3.96 3.36
N PHE A 102 -11.84 -2.91 2.64
CA PHE A 102 -10.45 -2.58 2.30
C PHE A 102 -9.63 -2.32 3.56
N GLU A 103 -10.11 -1.45 4.45
CA GLU A 103 -9.44 -1.12 5.70
C GLU A 103 -9.23 -2.37 6.58
N ASN A 104 -10.24 -3.22 6.71
CA ASN A 104 -10.13 -4.48 7.44
C ASN A 104 -9.08 -5.42 6.83
N GLN A 105 -9.01 -5.49 5.50
CA GLN A 105 -8.00 -6.27 4.79
C GLN A 105 -6.59 -5.74 5.06
N VAL A 106 -6.38 -4.42 5.02
CA VAL A 106 -5.12 -3.75 5.34
C VAL A 106 -4.72 -4.02 6.79
N GLN A 107 -5.66 -3.87 7.75
CA GLN A 107 -5.40 -4.15 9.16
C GLN A 107 -5.00 -5.61 9.43
N LYS A 108 -5.63 -6.56 8.75
CA LYS A 108 -5.24 -7.97 8.83
C LYS A 108 -3.85 -8.20 8.25
N PHE A 109 -3.52 -7.55 7.14
CA PHE A 109 -2.20 -7.62 6.53
C PHE A 109 -1.11 -7.07 7.46
N VAL A 110 -1.32 -5.89 8.02
CA VAL A 110 -0.38 -5.26 8.97
C VAL A 110 -0.17 -6.16 10.19
N ARG A 111 -1.24 -6.70 10.78
CA ARG A 111 -1.12 -7.63 11.93
C ARG A 111 -0.35 -8.90 11.59
N ALA A 112 -0.60 -9.49 10.43
CA ALA A 112 0.08 -10.70 9.98
C ALA A 112 1.57 -10.49 9.72
N ASN A 113 1.98 -9.27 9.39
CA ASN A 113 3.35 -8.92 9.05
C ASN A 113 4.06 -8.07 10.12
N ARG A 114 3.41 -7.81 11.27
CA ARG A 114 3.94 -6.92 12.32
C ARG A 114 5.37 -7.23 12.75
N PRO A 115 5.76 -8.49 13.01
CA PRO A 115 7.15 -8.78 13.41
C PRO A 115 8.16 -8.37 12.33
N ARG A 116 7.85 -8.62 11.05
CA ARG A 116 8.71 -8.23 9.94
C ARG A 116 8.75 -6.71 9.74
N LEU A 117 7.60 -6.05 9.84
CA LEU A 117 7.52 -4.60 9.75
C LEU A 117 8.33 -3.92 10.86
N ASN A 118 8.22 -4.40 12.11
CA ASN A 118 9.00 -3.87 13.22
C ASN A 118 10.50 -4.05 12.98
N ALA A 119 10.94 -5.23 12.54
CA ALA A 119 12.35 -5.48 12.25
C ALA A 119 12.89 -4.54 11.15
N LEU A 120 12.10 -4.28 10.09
CA LEU A 120 12.48 -3.33 9.04
C LEU A 120 12.54 -1.89 9.55
N VAL A 121 11.60 -1.48 10.41
CA VAL A 121 11.59 -0.15 11.04
C VAL A 121 12.82 0.01 11.95
N ASP A 122 13.13 -0.99 12.77
CA ASP A 122 14.29 -0.95 13.67
C ASP A 122 15.60 -0.87 12.88
N GLU A 123 15.72 -1.63 11.79
CA GLU A 123 16.87 -1.58 10.88
C GLU A 123 17.00 -0.20 10.23
N ALA A 124 15.91 0.36 9.72
CA ALA A 124 15.89 1.69 9.12
C ALA A 124 16.26 2.78 10.13
N HIS A 125 15.68 2.74 11.35
CA HIS A 125 16.02 3.70 12.40
C HIS A 125 17.49 3.63 12.82
N ARG A 126 18.06 2.42 12.92
CA ARG A 126 19.49 2.27 13.21
C ARG A 126 20.34 2.87 12.10
N PHE A 127 20.09 2.52 10.86
CA PHE A 127 20.79 3.07 9.71
C PHE A 127 20.71 4.60 9.65
N ILE A 128 19.51 5.17 9.82
CA ILE A 128 19.32 6.61 9.82
C ILE A 128 20.17 7.28 10.91
N ARG A 129 20.15 6.77 12.15
CA ARG A 129 20.94 7.35 13.24
C ARG A 129 22.45 7.25 12.98
N GLU A 130 22.92 6.12 12.46
CA GLU A 130 24.34 5.91 12.14
C GLU A 130 24.82 6.86 11.04
N GLU A 131 24.02 7.06 10.01
CA GLU A 131 24.37 7.95 8.91
C GLU A 131 24.26 9.43 9.28
N THR A 132 23.21 9.83 9.97
CA THR A 132 23.01 11.22 10.36
C THR A 132 23.95 11.69 11.47
N ALA A 133 24.43 10.81 12.33
CA ALA A 133 25.42 11.15 13.37
C ALA A 133 26.74 11.72 12.82
N LYS A 134 26.98 11.56 11.53
CA LYS A 134 28.18 12.09 10.84
C LYS A 134 28.07 13.59 10.51
N PHE A 135 26.88 14.18 10.68
CA PHE A 135 26.58 15.54 10.27
C PHE A 135 25.90 16.31 11.40
N PRO A 136 26.06 17.65 11.47
CA PRO A 136 25.25 18.50 12.35
C PRO A 136 23.75 18.34 12.01
N GLU A 137 22.91 18.31 13.03
CA GLU A 137 21.46 18.09 12.84
C GLU A 137 20.81 19.16 11.94
N GLU A 138 21.26 20.40 12.04
CA GLU A 138 20.81 21.53 11.21
C GLU A 138 21.14 21.37 9.72
N SER A 139 22.05 20.45 9.38
CA SER A 139 22.41 20.13 7.99
C SER A 139 21.54 19.05 7.38
N ILE A 140 20.67 18.42 8.19
CA ILE A 140 19.81 17.33 7.74
C ILE A 140 18.54 17.91 7.14
N VAL A 141 18.31 17.59 5.88
CA VAL A 141 17.08 17.98 5.15
C VAL A 141 16.42 16.75 4.54
N LEU A 142 15.10 16.76 4.44
CA LEU A 142 14.32 15.70 3.83
C LEU A 142 13.81 16.15 2.45
N SER A 143 14.18 15.41 1.41
CA SER A 143 13.55 15.60 0.11
C SER A 143 12.17 14.96 0.12
N PHE A 144 11.14 15.73 -0.18
CA PHE A 144 9.75 15.31 -0.13
C PHE A 144 9.07 15.54 -1.47
N SER A 145 8.58 14.48 -2.11
CA SER A 145 7.88 14.54 -3.40
C SER A 145 6.35 14.39 -3.27
N GLY A 146 5.84 14.15 -2.07
CA GLY A 146 4.42 13.83 -1.83
C GLY A 146 4.02 12.41 -2.24
N GLY A 147 4.96 11.60 -2.75
CA GLY A 147 4.73 10.19 -3.05
C GLY A 147 4.81 9.31 -1.81
N LYS A 148 4.38 8.05 -1.94
CA LYS A 148 4.38 7.07 -0.84
C LYS A 148 5.76 6.87 -0.22
N ASP A 149 6.79 6.80 -1.03
CA ASP A 149 8.16 6.48 -0.57
C ASP A 149 8.75 7.65 0.22
N SER A 150 8.60 8.90 -0.26
CA SER A 150 9.04 10.10 0.45
C SER A 150 8.26 10.30 1.76
N THR A 151 6.98 9.94 1.80
CA THR A 151 6.16 10.00 3.02
C THR A 151 6.66 9.00 4.08
N VAL A 152 6.95 7.76 3.67
CA VAL A 152 7.50 6.75 4.57
C VAL A 152 8.90 7.14 5.04
N THR A 153 9.75 7.66 4.15
CA THR A 153 11.09 8.13 4.50
C THR A 153 11.01 9.26 5.52
N ALA A 154 10.15 10.25 5.31
CA ALA A 154 9.96 11.36 6.24
C ALA A 154 9.51 10.89 7.62
N ASP A 155 8.56 9.96 7.70
CA ASP A 155 8.09 9.38 8.97
C ASP A 155 9.22 8.63 9.71
N LEU A 156 9.98 7.80 9.00
CA LEU A 156 11.09 7.04 9.56
C LEU A 156 12.21 7.95 10.09
N VAL A 157 12.61 8.98 9.33
CA VAL A 157 13.67 9.90 9.74
C VAL A 157 13.23 10.74 10.94
N THR A 158 12.01 11.30 10.89
CA THR A 158 11.43 12.05 11.99
C THR A 158 11.40 11.24 13.28
N LYS A 159 10.98 9.99 13.22
CA LYS A 159 10.94 9.10 14.38
C LYS A 159 12.32 8.65 14.85
N ALA A 160 13.22 8.36 13.91
CA ALA A 160 14.58 7.94 14.25
C ALA A 160 15.37 9.02 14.99
N LEU A 161 15.19 10.29 14.60
CA LEU A 161 15.89 11.44 15.19
C LEU A 161 15.11 12.08 16.35
N GLY A 162 13.82 11.76 16.50
CA GLY A 162 12.96 12.39 17.49
C GLY A 162 12.70 13.87 17.22
N ASN A 163 12.91 14.34 16.00
CA ASN A 163 12.77 15.73 15.61
C ASN A 163 11.62 15.93 14.61
N PRO A 164 10.45 16.41 15.05
CA PRO A 164 9.31 16.68 14.16
C PRO A 164 9.48 17.96 13.33
N SER A 165 10.51 18.78 13.62
CA SER A 165 10.76 20.06 12.97
C SER A 165 11.81 20.00 11.86
N LEU A 166 12.18 18.81 11.39
CA LEU A 166 13.10 18.63 10.29
C LEU A 166 12.62 19.38 9.04
N VAL A 167 13.57 20.02 8.36
CA VAL A 167 13.27 20.75 7.13
C VAL A 167 12.92 19.80 6.00
N HIS A 168 11.74 19.98 5.41
CA HIS A 168 11.31 19.26 4.23
C HIS A 168 11.47 20.16 3.00
N VAL A 169 12.19 19.66 2.00
CA VAL A 169 12.40 20.34 0.73
C VAL A 169 11.50 19.69 -0.31
N PHE A 170 10.52 20.44 -0.80
CA PHE A 170 9.62 20.04 -1.87
C PHE A 170 10.02 20.74 -3.17
N GLY A 171 10.32 19.96 -4.20
CA GLY A 171 10.57 20.47 -5.55
C GLY A 171 9.27 20.53 -6.34
N ASP A 172 8.66 21.71 -6.44
CA ASP A 172 7.48 21.87 -7.32
C ASP A 172 7.95 21.98 -8.77
N THR A 173 7.74 20.90 -9.52
CA THR A 173 8.05 20.86 -10.96
C THR A 173 6.86 21.30 -11.81
N THR A 174 5.77 21.77 -11.22
CA THR A 174 4.48 22.08 -11.87
C THR A 174 3.83 20.91 -12.61
N LEU A 175 4.48 19.75 -12.65
CA LEU A 175 3.98 18.50 -13.24
C LEU A 175 3.34 17.59 -12.20
N CYS A 176 3.27 18.04 -10.94
CA CYS A 176 2.66 17.26 -9.87
C CYS A 176 1.13 17.24 -10.00
N PHE A 177 0.53 16.11 -9.64
CA PHE A 177 -0.94 16.00 -9.56
C PHE A 177 -1.50 17.05 -8.58
N ILE A 178 -2.60 17.68 -8.95
CA ILE A 178 -3.29 18.74 -8.17
C ILE A 178 -3.52 18.36 -6.69
N LYS A 179 -3.68 17.08 -6.39
CA LYS A 179 -3.86 16.58 -5.01
C LYS A 179 -2.61 16.75 -4.13
N ILE A 180 -1.40 16.70 -4.69
CA ILE A 180 -0.15 16.86 -3.92
C ILE A 180 0.01 18.29 -3.46
N ASN A 181 -0.29 19.25 -4.32
CA ASN A 181 -0.18 20.69 -4.01
C ASN A 181 -1.11 21.15 -2.85
N ARG A 182 -2.12 20.34 -2.46
CA ARG A 182 -2.98 20.64 -1.32
C ARG A 182 -2.37 20.27 0.04
N PHE A 183 -1.34 19.45 0.06
CA PHE A 183 -0.65 19.04 1.29
C PHE A 183 0.57 19.91 1.62
N VAL A 184 1.03 20.72 0.67
CA VAL A 184 2.12 21.67 0.89
C VAL A 184 1.50 23.04 1.14
N PRO A 185 1.59 23.61 2.36
CA PRO A 185 1.07 24.95 2.62
C PRO A 185 1.79 25.95 1.71
N SER A 186 1.03 26.70 0.91
CA SER A 186 1.55 27.88 0.26
C SER A 186 2.01 28.87 1.33
N ARG A 187 3.28 29.22 1.33
CA ARG A 187 3.81 30.31 2.17
C ARG A 187 3.36 31.64 1.62
#